data_84bfefd646cba45c96f4e2afbcbfb93d
#
_entry.id   84bfefd646cba45c96f4e2afbcbfb93d
#
_cell.length_a   1.000
_cell.length_b   1.000
_cell.length_c   1.000
_cell.angle_alpha   90.00
_cell.angle_beta   90.00
_cell.angle_gamma   90.00
#
_symmetry.space_group_name_H-M   'P 1'
#
loop_
_entity.id
_entity.type
_entity.pdbx_description
1 polymer ?
#
loop_
_entity_poly.entity_id
_entity_poly.type
_entity_poly.pdbx_seq_one_letter_code
_entity_poly.pdbx_strand_id
1 'polypeptide(L)'
;MAILSSIFGRGTPTPQVPGQVISTENIPKELQPYYKDILTKAQALYNDRVADQEGNIYQGQTLAEFTPEQQQAQTGIAGLVGTQAPVYQEAMGMTRDAATPFSTEQIEEYMSPYQQAVTDIEKREATKQYQTQVVPQLAAKAAMTQPFGGSRQAILEGMAADTQQRLLSDLQAKGSANAYTDAISRLDADRLAKGQAGTQLANLGTSQYKASAAELGGLQLVGENKQRQNQTALNESFKQFLDEREQPYVDMAKYQDVVRGAPI
;
A
#
# COMPACT_ATOMS: atom_id res chain seq x y z
N MET A 1 28.54 23.95 -15.88
CA MET A 1 27.90 24.52 -17.08
C MET A 1 28.56 24.01 -18.36
N ALA A 2 28.42 22.74 -18.68
CA ALA A 2 29.05 22.18 -19.88
C ALA A 2 28.32 20.95 -20.44
N ILE A 3 26.98 20.89 -20.39
CA ILE A 3 26.19 19.75 -20.89
C ILE A 3 25.06 20.16 -21.87
N LEU A 4 24.92 21.45 -22.20
CA LEU A 4 23.87 21.91 -23.11
C LEU A 4 24.31 22.16 -24.56
N SER A 5 25.58 21.90 -24.93
CA SER A 5 26.05 22.15 -26.28
C SER A 5 26.01 20.96 -27.24
N SER A 6 25.53 19.81 -26.82
CA SER A 6 25.46 18.62 -27.67
C SER A 6 24.07 18.29 -28.23
N ILE A 7 23.03 19.09 -27.93
CA ILE A 7 21.64 18.84 -28.38
C ILE A 7 21.31 19.64 -29.67
N PHE A 8 22.00 20.72 -29.93
CA PHE A 8 21.87 21.35 -31.22
C PHE A 8 22.86 20.70 -32.18
N GLY A 9 22.35 19.76 -32.97
CA GLY A 9 23.09 19.10 -33.98
C GLY A 9 23.90 20.11 -34.80
N ARG A 10 25.15 19.79 -35.03
CA ARG A 10 26.01 20.48 -36.00
C ARG A 10 25.15 20.76 -37.21
N GLY A 11 24.99 22.05 -37.52
CA GLY A 11 24.42 22.42 -38.80
C GLY A 11 25.09 21.60 -39.87
N THR A 12 24.34 20.81 -40.57
CA THR A 12 24.83 20.19 -41.83
C THR A 12 25.43 21.33 -42.65
N PRO A 13 26.67 21.24 -43.08
CA PRO A 13 27.19 22.24 -43.97
C PRO A 13 26.21 22.31 -45.14
N THR A 14 25.65 23.50 -45.37
CA THR A 14 24.93 23.79 -46.61
C THR A 14 25.76 23.26 -47.75
N PRO A 15 25.22 22.35 -48.59
CA PRO A 15 25.96 21.92 -49.75
C PRO A 15 26.28 23.17 -50.55
N GLN A 16 27.55 23.55 -50.59
CA GLN A 16 28.01 24.55 -51.56
C GLN A 16 27.77 23.92 -52.92
N VAL A 17 26.65 24.32 -53.52
CA VAL A 17 26.45 24.08 -54.94
C VAL A 17 27.61 24.82 -55.61
N PRO A 18 28.54 24.13 -56.32
CA PRO A 18 29.56 24.81 -57.08
C PRO A 18 28.79 25.78 -57.99
N GLY A 19 29.14 27.06 -57.91
CA GLY A 19 28.53 28.07 -58.75
C GLY A 19 28.85 27.75 -60.21
N GLN A 20 28.11 26.82 -60.78
CA GLN A 20 28.01 26.73 -62.22
C GLN A 20 27.24 27.98 -62.67
N VAL A 21 27.97 28.96 -63.12
CA VAL A 21 27.39 30.01 -63.96
C VAL A 21 26.87 29.28 -65.18
N ILE A 22 25.57 28.92 -65.16
CA ILE A 22 24.88 28.40 -66.31
C ILE A 22 24.72 29.59 -67.27
N SER A 23 25.68 29.75 -68.16
CA SER A 23 25.58 30.68 -69.23
C SER A 23 24.35 30.22 -70.07
N THR A 24 23.36 31.09 -70.27
CA THR A 24 22.20 30.79 -71.11
C THR A 24 22.54 30.41 -72.54
N GLU A 25 23.80 30.63 -72.97
CA GLU A 25 24.33 30.24 -74.25
C GLU A 25 24.61 28.72 -74.40
N ASN A 26 24.69 27.99 -73.29
CA ASN A 26 24.90 26.52 -73.27
C ASN A 26 23.62 25.69 -73.14
N ILE A 27 22.47 26.34 -73.02
CA ILE A 27 21.17 25.65 -72.95
C ILE A 27 20.57 25.58 -74.32
N PRO A 28 20.21 24.39 -74.84
CA PRO A 28 19.51 24.25 -76.09
C PRO A 28 18.29 25.17 -76.13
N LYS A 29 18.05 25.79 -77.30
CA LYS A 29 16.97 26.80 -77.46
C LYS A 29 15.59 26.24 -77.07
N GLU A 30 15.39 24.97 -77.31
CA GLU A 30 14.18 24.21 -77.00
C GLU A 30 13.91 24.11 -75.49
N LEU A 31 14.98 24.07 -74.67
CA LEU A 31 14.88 23.96 -73.22
C LEU A 31 14.93 25.30 -72.48
N GLN A 32 15.31 26.39 -73.13
CA GLN A 32 15.37 27.72 -72.53
C GLN A 32 14.05 28.18 -71.85
N PRO A 33 12.86 27.96 -72.46
CA PRO A 33 11.61 28.38 -71.84
C PRO A 33 11.33 27.62 -70.53
N TYR A 34 11.69 26.32 -70.44
CA TYR A 34 11.50 25.50 -69.24
C TYR A 34 12.44 25.93 -68.12
N TYR A 35 13.67 26.27 -68.40
CA TYR A 35 14.60 26.82 -67.44
C TYR A 35 14.16 28.17 -66.89
N LYS A 36 13.59 29.06 -67.74
CA LYS A 36 13.02 30.33 -67.28
C LYS A 36 11.81 30.10 -66.40
N ASP A 37 10.93 29.15 -66.71
CA ASP A 37 9.77 28.77 -65.90
C ASP A 37 10.23 28.25 -64.51
N ILE A 38 11.22 27.38 -64.47
CA ILE A 38 11.81 26.87 -63.22
C ILE A 38 12.36 28.03 -62.34
N LEU A 39 13.10 28.93 -62.94
CA LEU A 39 13.65 30.11 -62.22
C LEU A 39 12.54 31.03 -61.68
N THR A 40 11.52 31.27 -62.49
CA THR A 40 10.36 32.07 -62.07
C THR A 40 9.59 31.45 -60.91
N LYS A 41 9.35 30.14 -61.01
CA LYS A 41 8.66 29.38 -59.95
C LYS A 41 9.52 29.30 -58.67
N ALA A 42 10.85 29.11 -58.82
CA ALA A 42 11.79 29.12 -57.68
C ALA A 42 11.79 30.45 -56.96
N GLN A 43 11.78 31.55 -57.71
CA GLN A 43 11.74 32.90 -57.14
C GLN A 43 10.40 33.17 -56.46
N ALA A 44 9.29 32.74 -57.07
CA ALA A 44 7.97 32.87 -56.43
C ALA A 44 7.90 32.09 -55.12
N LEU A 45 8.33 30.83 -55.09
CA LEU A 45 8.40 30.02 -53.84
C LEU A 45 9.28 30.64 -52.76
N TYR A 46 10.44 31.20 -53.19
CA TYR A 46 11.32 31.88 -52.22
C TYR A 46 10.64 33.15 -51.65
N ASN A 47 10.01 33.94 -52.49
CA ASN A 47 9.33 35.14 -52.08
C ASN A 47 8.14 34.83 -51.14
N ASP A 48 7.32 33.81 -51.47
CA ASP A 48 6.23 33.36 -50.61
C ASP A 48 6.76 32.93 -49.24
N ARG A 49 7.83 32.19 -49.22
CA ARG A 49 8.44 31.73 -47.94
C ARG A 49 9.00 32.91 -47.11
N VAL A 50 9.55 33.93 -47.73
CA VAL A 50 10.05 35.11 -47.04
C VAL A 50 8.89 36.00 -46.57
N ALA A 51 7.79 36.06 -47.33
CA ALA A 51 6.60 36.83 -46.97
C ALA A 51 5.77 36.16 -45.88
N ASP A 52 5.65 34.84 -45.88
CA ASP A 52 4.88 34.09 -44.90
C ASP A 52 5.75 33.62 -43.73
N GLN A 53 6.19 34.55 -42.90
CA GLN A 53 6.96 34.23 -41.69
C GLN A 53 6.17 33.45 -40.66
N GLU A 54 4.87 33.68 -40.53
CA GLU A 54 4.00 32.95 -39.59
C GLU A 54 3.70 31.53 -40.05
N GLY A 55 3.44 31.28 -41.33
CA GLY A 55 3.24 29.95 -41.90
C GLY A 55 4.49 29.03 -41.87
N ASN A 56 5.67 29.61 -41.62
CA ASN A 56 6.90 28.86 -41.46
C ASN A 56 7.13 28.30 -40.03
N ILE A 57 6.28 28.70 -39.06
CA ILE A 57 6.38 28.31 -37.67
C ILE A 57 5.23 27.37 -37.33
N TYR A 58 5.55 26.18 -36.87
CA TYR A 58 4.54 25.26 -36.36
C TYR A 58 3.79 25.84 -35.17
N GLN A 59 2.48 26.02 -35.30
CA GLN A 59 1.62 26.59 -34.25
C GLN A 59 0.96 25.53 -33.37
N GLY A 60 1.11 24.26 -33.71
CA GLY A 60 0.53 23.15 -32.99
C GLY A 60 1.29 22.82 -31.70
N GLN A 61 0.63 22.09 -30.85
CA GLN A 61 1.24 21.55 -29.64
C GLN A 61 2.30 20.50 -30.02
N THR A 62 3.47 20.55 -29.38
CA THR A 62 4.59 19.60 -29.64
C THR A 62 4.77 18.58 -28.53
N LEU A 63 4.23 18.84 -27.34
CA LEU A 63 4.36 17.98 -26.16
C LEU A 63 2.97 17.55 -25.67
N ALA A 64 2.79 16.26 -25.46
CA ALA A 64 1.56 15.74 -24.87
C ALA A 64 1.50 16.05 -23.37
N GLU A 65 0.40 16.62 -22.92
CA GLU A 65 0.13 16.88 -21.52
C GLU A 65 -0.07 15.58 -20.72
N PHE A 66 0.02 15.70 -19.41
CA PHE A 66 -0.37 14.61 -18.53
C PHE A 66 -1.85 14.26 -18.70
N THR A 67 -2.12 12.98 -18.80
CA THR A 67 -3.50 12.50 -18.91
C THR A 67 -4.22 12.60 -17.56
N PRO A 68 -5.56 12.67 -17.55
CA PRO A 68 -6.33 12.67 -16.30
C PRO A 68 -6.02 11.48 -15.40
N GLU A 69 -5.76 10.31 -15.99
CA GLU A 69 -5.39 9.09 -15.26
C GLU A 69 -4.04 9.24 -14.54
N GLN A 70 -3.05 9.86 -15.19
CA GLN A 70 -1.76 10.17 -14.55
C GLN A 70 -1.92 11.15 -13.39
N GLN A 71 -2.70 12.22 -13.59
CA GLN A 71 -2.97 13.20 -12.54
C GLN A 71 -3.70 12.57 -11.35
N GLN A 72 -4.67 11.70 -11.61
CA GLN A 72 -5.38 10.95 -10.58
C GLN A 72 -4.43 9.99 -9.85
N ALA A 73 -3.58 9.26 -10.56
CA ALA A 73 -2.59 8.36 -9.97
C ALA A 73 -1.61 9.11 -9.07
N GLN A 74 -1.06 10.24 -9.53
CA GLN A 74 -0.14 11.08 -8.76
C GLN A 74 -0.80 11.63 -7.49
N THR A 75 -2.03 12.15 -7.61
CA THR A 75 -2.80 12.63 -6.46
C THR A 75 -3.11 11.50 -5.48
N GLY A 76 -3.52 10.33 -5.99
CA GLY A 76 -3.79 9.15 -5.18
C GLY A 76 -2.56 8.65 -4.45
N ILE A 77 -1.41 8.56 -5.12
CA ILE A 77 -0.13 8.17 -4.49
C ILE A 77 0.26 9.16 -3.39
N ALA A 78 0.13 10.46 -3.64
CA ALA A 78 0.36 11.49 -2.63
C ALA A 78 -0.59 11.32 -1.42
N GLY A 79 -1.85 10.98 -1.68
CA GLY A 79 -2.87 10.71 -0.64
C GLY A 79 -2.61 9.46 0.19
N LEU A 80 -1.82 8.48 -0.30
CA LEU A 80 -1.46 7.29 0.47
C LEU A 80 -0.41 7.57 1.55
N VAL A 81 0.29 8.70 1.46
CA VAL A 81 1.33 9.04 2.44
C VAL A 81 0.71 9.24 3.82
N GLY A 82 1.18 8.47 4.80
CA GLY A 82 0.72 8.55 6.19
C GLY A 82 -0.58 7.81 6.50
N THR A 83 -1.32 7.27 5.53
CA THR A 83 -2.58 6.55 5.79
C THR A 83 -2.39 5.28 6.63
N GLN A 84 -1.19 4.70 6.62
CA GLN A 84 -0.85 3.50 7.39
C GLN A 84 -0.54 3.79 8.86
N ALA A 85 -0.17 5.02 9.19
CA ALA A 85 0.29 5.37 10.53
C ALA A 85 -0.75 5.05 11.63
N PRO A 86 -2.06 5.38 11.50
CA PRO A 86 -3.07 5.04 12.50
C PRO A 86 -3.20 3.52 12.72
N VAL A 87 -3.22 2.76 11.62
CA VAL A 87 -3.36 1.28 11.66
C VAL A 87 -2.17 0.65 12.40
N TYR A 88 -0.95 1.10 12.10
CA TYR A 88 0.24 0.62 12.81
C TYR A 88 0.28 1.06 14.28
N GLN A 89 -0.20 2.26 14.60
CA GLN A 89 -0.28 2.72 15.98
C GLN A 89 -1.26 1.85 16.79
N GLU A 90 -2.42 1.53 16.24
CA GLU A 90 -3.41 0.65 16.87
C GLU A 90 -2.85 -0.77 17.03
N ALA A 91 -2.25 -1.35 15.99
CA ALA A 91 -1.60 -2.66 16.04
C ALA A 91 -0.48 -2.71 17.08
N MET A 92 0.34 -1.66 17.16
CA MET A 92 1.38 -1.52 18.18
C MET A 92 0.79 -1.38 19.59
N GLY A 93 -0.34 -0.68 19.74
CA GLY A 93 -1.08 -0.59 20.99
C GLY A 93 -1.50 -1.97 21.49
N MET A 94 -2.19 -2.75 20.64
CA MET A 94 -2.60 -4.12 20.97
C MET A 94 -1.42 -5.03 21.31
N THR A 95 -0.31 -4.91 20.58
CA THR A 95 0.90 -5.70 20.86
C THR A 95 1.56 -5.29 22.18
N ARG A 96 1.57 -4.00 22.49
CA ARG A 96 2.11 -3.47 23.77
C ARG A 96 1.25 -3.94 24.94
N ASP A 97 -0.09 -3.86 24.81
CA ASP A 97 -1.02 -4.35 25.84
C ASP A 97 -0.84 -5.84 26.06
N ALA A 98 -0.67 -6.62 24.99
CA ALA A 98 -0.35 -8.04 25.08
C ALA A 98 1.03 -8.30 25.75
N ALA A 99 1.98 -7.41 25.68
CA ALA A 99 3.31 -7.54 26.28
C ALA A 99 3.38 -7.04 27.75
N THR A 100 2.37 -6.29 28.21
CA THR A 100 2.35 -5.72 29.57
C THR A 100 2.10 -6.83 30.62
N PRO A 101 2.92 -6.93 31.70
CA PRO A 101 2.65 -7.88 32.79
C PRO A 101 1.29 -7.64 33.43
N PHE A 102 0.67 -8.71 33.93
CA PHE A 102 -0.60 -8.61 34.65
C PHE A 102 -0.42 -7.91 36.00
N SER A 103 -1.36 -7.07 36.35
CA SER A 103 -1.49 -6.57 37.72
C SER A 103 -2.35 -7.53 38.57
N THR A 104 -2.24 -7.44 39.87
CA THR A 104 -3.06 -8.22 40.82
C THR A 104 -4.55 -7.93 40.60
N GLU A 105 -4.88 -6.68 40.37
CA GLU A 105 -6.26 -6.24 40.12
C GLU A 105 -6.86 -6.88 38.86
N GLN A 106 -6.07 -7.02 37.78
CA GLN A 106 -6.50 -7.70 36.55
C GLN A 106 -6.75 -9.19 36.80
N ILE A 107 -5.92 -9.85 37.60
CA ILE A 107 -6.11 -11.26 37.95
C ILE A 107 -7.42 -11.41 38.74
N GLU A 108 -7.68 -10.53 39.71
CA GLU A 108 -8.91 -10.54 40.52
C GLU A 108 -10.17 -10.33 39.65
N GLU A 109 -10.12 -9.45 38.63
CA GLU A 109 -11.22 -9.22 37.71
C GLU A 109 -11.55 -10.48 36.87
N TYR A 110 -10.54 -11.26 36.49
CA TYR A 110 -10.73 -12.50 35.74
C TYR A 110 -11.06 -13.72 36.62
N MET A 111 -10.95 -13.59 37.96
CA MET A 111 -11.37 -14.65 38.87
C MET A 111 -12.89 -14.83 38.80
N SER A 112 -13.32 -16.07 38.51
CA SER A 112 -14.75 -16.39 38.35
C SER A 112 -15.46 -16.26 39.68
N PRO A 113 -16.56 -15.47 39.79
CA PRO A 113 -17.38 -15.43 41.00
C PRO A 113 -18.04 -16.79 41.31
N TYR A 114 -18.17 -17.67 40.33
CA TYR A 114 -18.70 -19.02 40.52
C TYR A 114 -17.72 -19.94 41.25
N GLN A 115 -16.41 -19.69 41.22
CA GLN A 115 -15.45 -20.49 41.98
C GLN A 115 -15.67 -20.39 43.51
N GLN A 116 -15.99 -19.21 43.99
CA GLN A 116 -16.33 -19.03 45.39
C GLN A 116 -17.61 -19.82 45.73
N ALA A 117 -18.63 -19.77 44.87
CA ALA A 117 -19.86 -20.52 45.07
C ALA A 117 -19.62 -22.06 45.09
N VAL A 118 -18.72 -22.57 44.24
CA VAL A 118 -18.35 -23.99 44.23
C VAL A 118 -17.62 -24.36 45.53
N THR A 119 -16.67 -23.53 45.96
CA THR A 119 -15.90 -23.72 47.21
C THR A 119 -16.88 -23.69 48.43
N ASP A 120 -17.88 -22.83 48.41
CA ASP A 120 -18.89 -22.76 49.48
C ASP A 120 -19.80 -23.98 49.49
N ILE A 121 -20.11 -24.57 48.32
CA ILE A 121 -20.84 -25.86 48.23
C ILE A 121 -19.99 -26.98 48.81
N GLU A 122 -18.70 -27.09 48.44
CA GLU A 122 -17.75 -28.08 48.96
C GLU A 122 -17.65 -27.98 50.50
N LYS A 123 -17.50 -26.80 51.04
CA LYS A 123 -17.48 -26.55 52.48
C LYS A 123 -18.77 -26.97 53.16
N ARG A 124 -19.91 -26.65 52.58
CA ARG A 124 -21.21 -27.10 53.09
C ARG A 124 -21.33 -28.61 53.14
N GLU A 125 -20.93 -29.29 52.08
CA GLU A 125 -20.98 -30.74 52.03
C GLU A 125 -20.02 -31.37 53.06
N ALA A 126 -18.78 -30.85 53.18
CA ALA A 126 -17.85 -31.27 54.20
C ALA A 126 -18.42 -31.05 55.64
N THR A 127 -19.07 -29.93 55.85
CA THR A 127 -19.73 -29.63 57.16
C THR A 127 -20.88 -30.60 57.40
N LYS A 128 -21.70 -30.89 56.39
CA LYS A 128 -22.80 -31.85 56.48
C LYS A 128 -22.28 -33.27 56.80
N GLN A 129 -21.24 -33.72 56.11
CA GLN A 129 -20.63 -35.02 56.39
C GLN A 129 -20.08 -35.09 57.82
N TYR A 130 -19.42 -34.05 58.31
CA TYR A 130 -19.00 -33.97 59.70
C TYR A 130 -20.18 -34.10 60.67
N GLN A 131 -21.25 -33.35 60.50
CA GLN A 131 -22.45 -33.37 61.36
C GLN A 131 -23.19 -34.70 61.32
N THR A 132 -23.27 -35.33 60.12
CA THR A 132 -24.07 -36.56 59.97
C THR A 132 -23.31 -37.84 60.23
N GLN A 133 -21.99 -37.86 60.09
CA GLN A 133 -21.16 -39.06 60.26
C GLN A 133 -20.21 -38.95 61.46
N VAL A 134 -19.49 -37.87 61.61
CA VAL A 134 -18.44 -37.76 62.65
C VAL A 134 -19.03 -37.51 64.00
N VAL A 135 -19.92 -36.54 64.15
CA VAL A 135 -20.55 -36.16 65.44
C VAL A 135 -21.34 -37.34 66.05
N PRO A 136 -22.21 -38.10 65.30
CA PRO A 136 -22.88 -39.22 65.86
C PRO A 136 -21.95 -40.39 66.27
N GLN A 137 -20.85 -40.62 65.53
CA GLN A 137 -19.87 -41.63 65.88
C GLN A 137 -19.14 -41.26 67.19
N LEU A 138 -18.79 -39.98 67.38
CA LEU A 138 -18.22 -39.46 68.60
C LEU A 138 -19.18 -39.61 69.77
N ALA A 139 -20.43 -39.25 69.57
CA ALA A 139 -21.48 -39.39 70.56
C ALA A 139 -21.74 -40.85 70.95
N ALA A 140 -21.75 -41.78 69.94
CA ALA A 140 -21.90 -43.23 70.17
C ALA A 140 -20.66 -43.79 70.96
N LYS A 141 -19.45 -43.37 70.60
CA LYS A 141 -18.24 -43.73 71.37
C LYS A 141 -18.26 -43.20 72.79
N ALA A 142 -18.75 -41.98 72.99
CA ALA A 142 -18.93 -41.39 74.30
C ALA A 142 -19.90 -42.15 75.17
N ALA A 143 -21.03 -42.59 74.59
CA ALA A 143 -22.01 -43.38 75.27
C ALA A 143 -21.52 -44.79 75.70
N MET A 144 -20.61 -45.35 74.98
CA MET A 144 -20.00 -46.66 75.27
C MET A 144 -18.92 -46.64 76.34
N THR A 145 -18.25 -45.51 76.52
CA THR A 145 -17.11 -45.36 77.46
C THR A 145 -17.51 -44.77 78.78
N GLN A 146 -18.46 -45.32 79.44
CA GLN A 146 -18.95 -45.03 80.83
C GLN A 146 -18.19 -44.08 81.78
N PRO A 147 -18.72 -43.54 82.81
CA PRO A 147 -18.86 -42.14 83.29
C PRO A 147 -17.59 -41.45 83.83
N PHE A 148 -16.43 -41.93 83.58
CA PHE A 148 -15.09 -41.35 83.98
C PHE A 148 -14.32 -40.65 82.82
N GLY A 149 -14.93 -40.43 81.68
CA GLY A 149 -14.24 -40.05 80.44
C GLY A 149 -14.35 -38.61 80.00
N GLY A 150 -14.84 -37.69 80.76
CA GLY A 150 -15.10 -36.29 80.32
C GLY A 150 -13.90 -35.57 79.66
N SER A 151 -12.72 -35.74 80.20
CA SER A 151 -11.50 -35.09 79.65
C SER A 151 -11.05 -35.73 78.34
N ARG A 152 -11.15 -37.06 78.19
CA ARG A 152 -10.77 -37.74 76.93
C ARG A 152 -11.76 -37.48 75.79
N GLN A 153 -13.03 -37.40 76.13
CA GLN A 153 -14.04 -37.05 75.14
C GLN A 153 -13.92 -35.63 74.66
N ALA A 154 -13.67 -34.65 75.54
CA ALA A 154 -13.42 -33.28 75.16
C ALA A 154 -12.19 -33.14 74.27
N ILE A 155 -11.15 -33.92 74.50
CA ILE A 155 -9.96 -33.99 73.61
C ILE A 155 -10.34 -34.56 72.25
N LEU A 156 -11.09 -35.63 72.16
CA LEU A 156 -11.51 -36.22 70.87
C LEU A 156 -12.43 -35.32 70.07
N GLU A 157 -13.36 -34.66 70.73
CA GLU A 157 -14.24 -33.66 70.10
C GLU A 157 -13.43 -32.45 69.63
N GLY A 158 -12.50 -31.96 70.44
CA GLY A 158 -11.58 -30.87 70.06
C GLY A 158 -10.72 -31.24 68.86
N MET A 159 -10.14 -32.48 68.83
CA MET A 159 -9.34 -32.92 67.70
C MET A 159 -10.19 -33.08 66.41
N ALA A 160 -11.45 -33.57 66.54
CA ALA A 160 -12.34 -33.69 65.41
C ALA A 160 -12.79 -32.30 64.89
N ALA A 161 -13.03 -31.34 65.76
CA ALA A 161 -13.37 -29.96 65.38
C ALA A 161 -12.15 -29.28 64.72
N ASP A 162 -10.93 -29.44 65.23
CA ASP A 162 -9.70 -28.94 64.63
C ASP A 162 -9.48 -29.54 63.22
N THR A 163 -9.69 -30.86 63.06
CA THR A 163 -9.57 -31.51 61.77
C THR A 163 -10.58 -30.97 60.74
N GLN A 164 -11.84 -30.72 61.18
CA GLN A 164 -12.86 -30.12 60.32
C GLN A 164 -12.48 -28.70 59.91
N GLN A 165 -12.00 -27.89 60.87
CA GLN A 165 -11.57 -26.52 60.59
C GLN A 165 -10.41 -26.48 59.59
N ARG A 166 -9.43 -27.37 59.73
CA ARG A 166 -8.35 -27.54 58.75
C ARG A 166 -8.88 -27.93 57.38
N LEU A 167 -9.77 -28.92 57.28
CA LEU A 167 -10.37 -29.32 56.03
C LEU A 167 -11.12 -28.14 55.34
N LEU A 168 -11.89 -27.36 56.07
CA LEU A 168 -12.57 -26.17 55.51
C LEU A 168 -11.57 -25.10 55.03
N SER A 169 -10.47 -24.92 55.77
CA SER A 169 -9.40 -23.99 55.35
C SER A 169 -8.65 -24.51 54.10
N ASP A 170 -8.38 -25.80 54.02
CA ASP A 170 -7.75 -26.44 52.86
C ASP A 170 -8.65 -26.35 51.62
N LEU A 171 -9.96 -26.56 51.75
CA LEU A 171 -10.92 -26.37 50.67
C LEU A 171 -10.96 -24.93 50.19
N GLN A 172 -10.89 -23.93 51.11
CA GLN A 172 -10.81 -22.53 50.74
C GLN A 172 -9.52 -22.24 49.99
N ALA A 173 -8.38 -22.68 50.49
CA ALA A 173 -7.07 -22.45 49.89
C ALA A 173 -7.00 -23.08 48.47
N LYS A 174 -7.51 -24.32 48.33
CA LYS A 174 -7.57 -25.02 47.05
C LYS A 174 -8.49 -24.32 46.07
N GLY A 175 -9.68 -23.88 46.49
CA GLY A 175 -10.64 -23.13 45.69
C GLY A 175 -10.02 -21.81 45.17
N SER A 176 -9.36 -21.06 46.07
CA SER A 176 -8.68 -19.82 45.68
C SER A 176 -7.50 -20.05 44.73
N ALA A 177 -6.72 -21.12 44.96
CA ALA A 177 -5.62 -21.46 44.03
C ALA A 177 -6.13 -21.86 42.66
N ASN A 178 -7.22 -22.63 42.56
CA ASN A 178 -7.83 -23.00 41.30
C ASN A 178 -8.38 -21.77 40.56
N ALA A 179 -9.09 -20.86 41.28
CA ALA A 179 -9.62 -19.62 40.73
C ALA A 179 -8.47 -18.73 40.16
N TYR A 180 -7.37 -18.63 40.89
CA TYR A 180 -6.19 -17.90 40.47
C TYR A 180 -5.54 -18.49 39.19
N THR A 181 -5.37 -19.81 39.15
CA THR A 181 -4.80 -20.51 38.00
C THR A 181 -5.69 -20.38 36.75
N ASP A 182 -7.02 -20.48 36.92
CA ASP A 182 -7.99 -20.31 35.84
C ASP A 182 -7.97 -18.84 35.31
N ALA A 183 -7.94 -17.86 36.22
CA ALA A 183 -7.81 -16.45 35.87
C ALA A 183 -6.56 -16.15 35.04
N ILE A 184 -5.39 -16.68 35.44
CA ILE A 184 -4.13 -16.54 34.69
C ILE A 184 -4.27 -17.17 33.30
N SER A 185 -4.85 -18.38 33.22
CA SER A 185 -5.02 -19.07 31.92
C SER A 185 -5.91 -18.28 30.96
N ARG A 186 -6.97 -17.65 31.46
CA ARG A 186 -7.85 -16.77 30.67
C ARG A 186 -7.15 -15.49 30.25
N LEU A 187 -6.40 -14.87 31.15
CA LEU A 187 -5.59 -13.69 30.83
C LEU A 187 -4.55 -13.98 29.77
N ASP A 188 -3.84 -15.12 29.84
CA ASP A 188 -2.88 -15.53 28.84
C ASP A 188 -3.52 -15.78 27.48
N ALA A 189 -4.71 -16.39 27.45
CA ALA A 189 -5.49 -16.57 26.22
C ALA A 189 -5.92 -15.23 25.60
N ASP A 190 -6.37 -14.27 26.44
CA ASP A 190 -6.74 -12.92 26.00
C ASP A 190 -5.53 -12.14 25.45
N ARG A 191 -4.39 -12.23 26.11
CA ARG A 191 -3.12 -11.64 25.62
C ARG A 191 -2.72 -12.21 24.26
N LEU A 192 -2.76 -13.53 24.12
CA LEU A 192 -2.44 -14.17 22.85
C LEU A 192 -3.38 -13.70 21.75
N ALA A 193 -4.69 -13.62 22.05
CA ALA A 193 -5.70 -13.12 21.11
C ALA A 193 -5.44 -11.65 20.72
N LYS A 194 -5.12 -10.78 21.67
CA LYS A 194 -4.76 -9.38 21.41
C LYS A 194 -3.50 -9.25 20.56
N GLY A 195 -2.47 -10.01 20.88
CA GLY A 195 -1.21 -10.04 20.09
C GLY A 195 -1.43 -10.51 18.65
N GLN A 196 -2.25 -11.55 18.46
CA GLN A 196 -2.63 -12.03 17.14
C GLN A 196 -3.49 -11.00 16.37
N ALA A 197 -4.45 -10.37 17.04
CA ALA A 197 -5.27 -9.31 16.45
C ALA A 197 -4.41 -8.13 15.99
N GLY A 198 -3.43 -7.69 16.79
CA GLY A 198 -2.47 -6.65 16.41
C GLY A 198 -1.68 -7.03 15.16
N THR A 199 -1.17 -8.26 15.09
CA THR A 199 -0.46 -8.77 13.90
C THR A 199 -1.36 -8.82 12.67
N GLN A 200 -2.59 -9.30 12.82
CA GLN A 200 -3.56 -9.35 11.71
C GLN A 200 -3.92 -7.94 11.21
N LEU A 201 -4.14 -6.99 12.12
CA LEU A 201 -4.44 -5.60 11.77
C LEU A 201 -3.29 -4.96 10.98
N ALA A 202 -2.05 -5.15 11.40
CA ALA A 202 -0.87 -4.68 10.67
C ALA A 202 -0.78 -5.30 9.26
N ASN A 203 -1.04 -6.61 9.13
CA ASN A 203 -1.04 -7.31 7.85
C ASN A 203 -2.16 -6.82 6.92
N LEU A 204 -3.37 -6.61 7.44
CA LEU A 204 -4.50 -6.05 6.69
C LEU A 204 -4.18 -4.65 6.19
N GLY A 205 -3.62 -3.78 7.05
CA GLY A 205 -3.17 -2.45 6.66
C GLY A 205 -2.15 -2.51 5.52
N THR A 206 -1.13 -3.35 5.65
CA THR A 206 -0.12 -3.55 4.60
C THR A 206 -0.74 -4.04 3.28
N SER A 207 -1.67 -4.98 3.36
CA SER A 207 -2.35 -5.54 2.18
C SER A 207 -3.22 -4.50 1.48
N GLN A 208 -3.95 -3.71 2.24
CA GLN A 208 -4.76 -2.61 1.72
C GLN A 208 -3.89 -1.55 1.03
N TYR A 209 -2.78 -1.16 1.66
CA TYR A 209 -1.84 -0.23 1.05
C TYR A 209 -1.29 -0.75 -0.28
N LYS A 210 -0.85 -2.02 -0.32
CA LYS A 210 -0.33 -2.65 -1.55
C LYS A 210 -1.39 -2.71 -2.64
N ALA A 211 -2.64 -3.03 -2.30
CA ALA A 211 -3.75 -3.06 -3.26
C ALA A 211 -4.00 -1.66 -3.85
N SER A 212 -4.11 -0.63 -3.01
CA SER A 212 -4.30 0.75 -3.46
C SER A 212 -3.11 1.25 -4.30
N ALA A 213 -1.88 0.95 -3.89
CA ALA A 213 -0.69 1.30 -4.66
C ALA A 213 -0.64 0.61 -6.03
N ALA A 214 -1.05 -0.66 -6.12
CA ALA A 214 -1.14 -1.41 -7.37
C ALA A 214 -2.22 -0.85 -8.31
N GLU A 215 -3.38 -0.47 -7.79
CA GLU A 215 -4.45 0.18 -8.54
C GLU A 215 -3.98 1.51 -9.13
N LEU A 216 -3.34 2.35 -8.32
CA LEU A 216 -2.79 3.63 -8.78
C LEU A 216 -1.66 3.43 -9.80
N GLY A 217 -0.82 2.39 -9.63
CA GLY A 217 0.17 1.99 -10.62
C GLY A 217 -0.45 1.57 -11.95
N GLY A 218 -1.60 0.88 -11.92
CA GLY A 218 -2.38 0.55 -13.10
C GLY A 218 -2.91 1.80 -13.84
N LEU A 219 -3.44 2.76 -13.09
CA LEU A 219 -3.89 4.05 -13.65
C LEU A 219 -2.73 4.82 -14.28
N GLN A 220 -1.56 4.85 -13.63
CA GLN A 220 -0.35 5.47 -14.16
C GLN A 220 0.03 4.84 -15.51
N LEU A 221 0.05 3.52 -15.62
CA LEU A 221 0.39 2.81 -16.84
C LEU A 221 -0.59 3.09 -17.99
N VAL A 222 -1.89 3.12 -17.69
CA VAL A 222 -2.93 3.49 -18.67
C VAL A 222 -2.71 4.93 -19.16
N GLY A 223 -2.44 5.84 -18.24
CA GLY A 223 -2.16 7.24 -18.55
C GLY A 223 -0.91 7.41 -19.42
N GLU A 224 0.18 6.70 -19.11
CA GLU A 224 1.41 6.71 -19.93
C GLU A 224 1.19 6.18 -21.34
N ASN A 225 0.36 5.14 -21.50
CA ASN A 225 0.01 4.62 -22.82
C ASN A 225 -0.79 5.66 -23.64
N LYS A 226 -1.77 6.32 -23.02
CA LYS A 226 -2.53 7.40 -23.67
C LYS A 226 -1.63 8.58 -24.02
N GLN A 227 -0.76 9.00 -23.12
CA GLN A 227 0.19 10.09 -23.38
C GLN A 227 1.12 9.76 -24.54
N ARG A 228 1.63 8.52 -24.62
CA ARG A 228 2.45 8.08 -25.78
C ARG A 228 1.68 8.11 -27.09
N GLN A 229 0.41 7.68 -27.08
CA GLN A 229 -0.45 7.79 -28.28
C GLN A 229 -0.66 9.24 -28.69
N ASN A 230 -0.96 10.12 -27.75
CA ASN A 230 -1.11 11.55 -27.99
C ASN A 230 0.19 12.16 -28.53
N GLN A 231 1.34 11.81 -27.94
CA GLN A 231 2.64 12.28 -28.42
C GLN A 231 2.92 11.79 -29.85
N THR A 232 2.56 10.55 -30.19
CA THR A 232 2.69 10.04 -31.54
C THR A 232 1.84 10.83 -32.53
N ALA A 233 0.59 11.13 -32.18
CA ALA A 233 -0.30 11.95 -33.00
C ALA A 233 0.25 13.37 -33.22
N LEU A 234 0.80 13.99 -32.15
CA LEU A 234 1.44 15.30 -32.24
C LEU A 234 2.69 15.28 -33.15
N ASN A 235 3.50 14.22 -33.04
CA ASN A 235 4.69 14.03 -33.90
C ASN A 235 4.30 13.85 -35.36
N GLU A 236 3.22 13.09 -35.65
CA GLU A 236 2.71 12.94 -37.02
C GLU A 236 2.16 14.27 -37.58
N SER A 237 1.45 15.05 -36.75
CA SER A 237 0.97 16.37 -37.17
C SER A 237 2.12 17.32 -37.46
N PHE A 238 3.18 17.29 -36.64
CA PHE A 238 4.39 18.07 -36.89
C PHE A 238 5.10 17.62 -38.17
N LYS A 239 5.20 16.32 -38.41
CA LYS A 239 5.78 15.74 -39.62
C LYS A 239 4.98 16.16 -40.86
N GLN A 240 3.65 16.07 -40.82
CA GLN A 240 2.78 16.54 -41.91
C GLN A 240 3.05 18.02 -42.25
N PHE A 241 3.14 18.86 -41.20
CA PHE A 241 3.49 20.27 -41.40
C PHE A 241 4.85 20.43 -42.13
N LEU A 242 5.86 19.63 -41.76
CA LEU A 242 7.17 19.68 -42.43
C LEU A 242 7.07 19.20 -43.88
N ASP A 243 6.36 18.10 -44.12
CA ASP A 243 6.19 17.53 -45.46
C ASP A 243 5.42 18.52 -46.37
N GLU A 244 4.32 19.09 -45.89
CA GLU A 244 3.55 20.13 -46.65
C GLU A 244 4.42 21.34 -46.96
N ARG A 245 5.26 21.77 -46.03
CA ARG A 245 6.15 22.90 -46.25
C ARG A 245 7.27 22.60 -47.25
N GLU A 246 7.75 21.36 -47.29
CA GLU A 246 8.85 20.94 -48.18
C GLU A 246 8.36 20.48 -49.55
N GLN A 247 7.08 20.02 -49.65
CA GLN A 247 6.52 19.47 -50.84
C GLN A 247 6.74 20.34 -52.11
N PRO A 248 6.50 21.66 -52.09
CA PRO A 248 6.71 22.50 -53.27
C PRO A 248 8.14 22.47 -53.80
N TYR A 249 9.12 22.34 -52.89
CA TYR A 249 10.54 22.26 -53.30
C TYR A 249 10.87 20.90 -53.88
N VAL A 250 10.31 19.83 -53.32
CA VAL A 250 10.46 18.46 -53.85
C VAL A 250 9.85 18.35 -55.22
N ASP A 251 8.69 18.92 -55.44
CA ASP A 251 8.01 18.89 -56.76
C ASP A 251 8.75 19.72 -57.79
N MET A 252 9.33 20.85 -57.39
CA MET A 252 10.21 21.62 -58.29
C MET A 252 11.48 20.86 -58.64
N ALA A 253 12.12 20.18 -57.68
CA ALA A 253 13.28 19.37 -57.97
C ALA A 253 12.98 18.24 -58.98
N LYS A 254 11.85 17.56 -58.80
CA LYS A 254 11.39 16.54 -59.75
C LYS A 254 11.16 17.12 -61.14
N TYR A 255 10.49 18.29 -61.23
CA TYR A 255 10.28 18.99 -62.48
C TYR A 255 11.59 19.34 -63.19
N GLN A 256 12.58 19.83 -62.41
CA GLN A 256 13.93 20.13 -62.92
C GLN A 256 14.63 18.87 -63.47
N ASP A 257 14.49 17.74 -62.76
CA ASP A 257 15.09 16.47 -63.19
C ASP A 257 14.46 15.96 -64.53
N VAL A 258 13.15 16.10 -64.67
CA VAL A 258 12.46 15.76 -65.93
C VAL A 258 12.95 16.64 -67.08
N VAL A 259 13.10 17.94 -66.85
CA VAL A 259 13.59 18.88 -67.89
C VAL A 259 15.04 18.56 -68.26
N ARG A 260 15.88 18.16 -67.32
CA ARG A 260 17.29 17.75 -67.60
C ARG A 260 17.40 16.42 -68.33
N GLY A 261 16.50 15.48 -68.07
CA GLY A 261 16.46 14.16 -68.69
C GLY A 261 15.69 14.09 -70.03
N ALA A 262 15.07 15.19 -70.45
CA ALA A 262 14.35 15.22 -71.71
C ALA A 262 15.31 14.97 -72.90
N PRO A 263 15.04 13.98 -73.75
CA PRO A 263 15.84 13.80 -74.98
C PRO A 263 15.66 15.01 -75.90
N ILE A 264 16.78 15.56 -76.36
CA ILE A 264 16.84 16.69 -77.29
C ILE A 264 16.85 16.15 -78.72
#